data_c5672ed0c50ba9bd2e1d519a65cff3f7
#
_entry.id   c5672ed0c50ba9bd2e1d519a65cff3f7
#
_cell.length_a   1.000
_cell.length_b   1.000
_cell.length_c   1.000
_cell.angle_alpha   90.00
_cell.angle_beta   90.00
_cell.angle_gamma   90.00
#
_symmetry.space_group_name_H-M   'P 1'
#
loop_
_entity.id
_entity.type
_entity.pdbx_description
1 polymer ?
#
loop_
_entity_poly.entity_id
_entity_poly.type
_entity_poly.pdbx_seq_one_letter_code
_entity_poly.pdbx_strand_id
1 'polypeptide(L)'
;MNLAYSAKLDAPFAPLGIRTAGGAVTGIDYLPKDERTQAPANALAERACRQLERYFADPEFRFTLPLAAAGTVFRRKVWDALATIPVGESRTYGELAKRLHTAPRAVGGACGANPIALVIPCHRVVGSQGSLGGFMGTTDGGPIAIK
;
A
#
# COMPACT_ATOMS: atom_id res chain seq x y z
N MET A 1 -20.56 -6.54 2.96
CA MET A 1 -19.91 -5.94 4.16
C MET A 1 -19.67 -4.48 3.90
N ASN A 2 -20.08 -3.67 4.82
CA ASN A 2 -19.92 -2.23 4.69
C ASN A 2 -18.51 -1.81 5.13
N LEU A 3 -17.68 -1.42 4.16
CA LEU A 3 -16.35 -0.90 4.45
C LEU A 3 -16.48 0.61 4.68
N ALA A 4 -16.71 0.98 5.95
CA ALA A 4 -16.81 2.39 6.30
C ALA A 4 -15.43 3.04 6.26
N TYR A 5 -15.26 4.05 5.43
CA TYR A 5 -14.03 4.83 5.38
C TYR A 5 -14.07 5.94 6.41
N SER A 6 -12.93 6.17 7.06
CA SER A 6 -12.76 7.29 7.98
C SER A 6 -12.40 8.58 7.26
N ALA A 7 -11.93 8.48 6.02
CA ALA A 7 -11.66 9.62 5.14
C ALA A 7 -11.57 9.14 3.70
N LYS A 8 -11.83 10.06 2.76
CA LYS A 8 -11.55 9.83 1.33
C LYS A 8 -10.77 11.03 0.82
N LEU A 9 -9.55 10.78 0.38
CA LEU A 9 -8.59 11.80 -0.01
C LEU A 9 -8.42 11.79 -1.53
N ASP A 10 -8.43 12.97 -2.13
CA ASP A 10 -8.08 13.10 -3.54
C ASP A 10 -6.55 12.98 -3.69
N ALA A 11 -6.11 12.19 -4.65
CA ALA A 11 -4.70 11.96 -4.92
C ALA A 11 -4.43 12.09 -6.42
N PRO A 12 -3.17 12.33 -6.83
CA PRO A 12 -2.86 12.61 -8.23
C PRO A 12 -3.29 11.54 -9.22
N PHE A 13 -3.36 10.27 -8.79
CA PHE A 13 -3.64 9.12 -9.67
C PHE A 13 -5.02 8.52 -9.44
N ALA A 14 -5.56 8.60 -8.24
CA ALA A 14 -6.88 8.07 -7.88
C ALA A 14 -7.25 8.53 -6.48
N PRO A 15 -8.54 8.67 -6.16
CA PRO A 15 -8.95 8.92 -4.79
C PRO A 15 -8.54 7.75 -3.89
N LEU A 16 -8.22 8.05 -2.63
CA LEU A 16 -7.82 7.06 -1.64
C LEU A 16 -8.84 6.99 -0.52
N GLY A 17 -9.28 5.79 -0.17
CA GLY A 17 -10.12 5.56 1.00
C GLY A 17 -9.26 5.10 2.17
N ILE A 18 -9.39 5.76 3.32
CA ILE A 18 -8.61 5.46 4.52
C ILE A 18 -9.52 4.84 5.56
N ARG A 19 -9.14 3.66 6.05
CA ARG A 19 -9.87 2.96 7.12
C ARG A 19 -9.04 2.96 8.39
N THR A 20 -9.70 3.23 9.51
CA THR A 20 -9.07 3.20 10.83
C THR A 20 -9.93 2.39 11.80
N ALA A 21 -9.28 1.74 12.76
CA ALA A 21 -9.95 1.04 13.85
C ALA A 21 -8.98 0.85 15.00
N GLY A 22 -9.47 0.98 16.24
CA GLY A 22 -8.66 0.71 17.43
C GLY A 22 -7.40 1.56 17.55
N GLY A 23 -7.42 2.77 17.03
CA GLY A 23 -6.26 3.67 17.11
C GLY A 23 -5.18 3.40 16.07
N ALA A 24 -5.48 2.62 15.03
CA ALA A 24 -4.53 2.30 13.96
C ALA A 24 -5.18 2.44 12.58
N VAL A 25 -4.36 2.69 11.57
CA VAL A 25 -4.78 2.63 10.17
C VAL A 25 -4.84 1.16 9.76
N THR A 26 -6.02 0.73 9.31
CA THR A 26 -6.26 -0.66 8.94
C THR A 26 -6.32 -0.88 7.44
N GLY A 27 -6.50 0.18 6.66
CA GLY A 27 -6.55 0.05 5.22
C GLY A 27 -6.41 1.39 4.51
N ILE A 28 -5.82 1.33 3.33
CA ILE A 28 -5.81 2.42 2.36
C ILE A 28 -6.09 1.77 1.01
N ASP A 29 -7.23 2.12 0.42
CA ASP A 29 -7.68 1.52 -0.83
C ASP A 29 -7.69 2.55 -1.95
N TYR A 30 -7.34 2.12 -3.17
CA TYR A 30 -7.57 2.94 -4.36
C TYR A 30 -9.06 2.90 -4.69
N LEU A 31 -9.65 4.06 -4.92
CA LEU A 31 -11.07 4.19 -5.22
C LEU A 31 -11.30 4.56 -6.68
N PRO A 32 -12.52 4.34 -7.20
CA PRO A 32 -12.86 4.81 -8.55
C PRO A 32 -12.65 6.31 -8.71
N LYS A 33 -12.29 6.75 -9.91
CA LYS A 33 -11.93 8.16 -10.18
C LYS A 33 -13.05 9.15 -9.90
N ASP A 34 -14.30 8.71 -9.97
CA ASP A 34 -15.47 9.54 -9.71
C ASP A 34 -15.89 9.56 -8.24
N GLU A 35 -15.16 8.87 -7.36
CA GLU A 35 -15.46 8.86 -5.93
C GLU A 35 -15.21 10.23 -5.33
N ARG A 36 -16.17 10.71 -4.51
CA ARG A 36 -16.07 12.01 -3.88
C ARG A 36 -15.20 11.96 -2.64
N THR A 37 -14.51 13.06 -2.36
CA THR A 37 -13.74 13.18 -1.12
C THR A 37 -14.67 13.17 0.08
N GLN A 38 -14.14 12.74 1.22
CA GLN A 38 -14.84 12.71 2.50
C GLN A 38 -13.91 13.26 3.57
N ALA A 39 -14.38 14.24 4.34
CA ALA A 39 -13.61 14.81 5.42
C ALA A 39 -13.23 13.74 6.46
N PRO A 40 -12.05 13.85 7.09
CA PRO A 40 -11.65 12.90 8.12
C PRO A 40 -12.61 12.84 9.28
N ALA A 41 -13.00 11.63 9.68
CA ALA A 41 -13.94 11.40 10.77
C ALA A 41 -13.28 11.40 12.16
N ASN A 42 -11.95 11.31 12.21
CA ASN A 42 -11.20 11.30 13.47
C ASN A 42 -9.79 11.85 13.26
N ALA A 43 -9.08 12.09 14.37
CA ALA A 43 -7.75 12.70 14.34
C ALA A 43 -6.73 11.82 13.62
N LEU A 44 -6.82 10.50 13.74
CA LEU A 44 -5.92 9.59 13.07
C LEU A 44 -6.11 9.63 11.55
N ALA A 45 -7.36 9.65 11.08
CA ALA A 45 -7.64 9.76 9.65
C ALA A 45 -7.14 11.09 9.09
N GLU A 46 -7.29 12.18 9.85
CA GLU A 46 -6.74 13.48 9.46
C GLU A 46 -5.22 13.44 9.34
N ARG A 47 -4.55 12.82 10.31
CA ARG A 47 -3.10 12.66 10.30
C ARG A 47 -2.65 11.83 9.09
N ALA A 48 -3.39 10.76 8.78
CA ALA A 48 -3.10 9.93 7.61
C ALA A 48 -3.22 10.73 6.32
N CYS A 49 -4.27 11.52 6.16
CA CYS A 49 -4.44 12.38 5.00
C CYS A 49 -3.29 13.37 4.85
N ARG A 50 -2.89 14.02 5.93
CA ARG A 50 -1.76 14.97 5.91
C ARG A 50 -0.46 14.30 5.52
N GLN A 51 -0.19 13.11 6.05
CA GLN A 51 1.04 12.39 5.72
C GLN A 51 1.04 11.91 4.28
N LEU A 52 -0.08 11.44 3.75
CA LEU A 52 -0.19 11.07 2.34
C LEU A 52 0.06 12.28 1.44
N GLU A 53 -0.51 13.44 1.76
CA GLU A 53 -0.28 14.65 0.99
C GLU A 53 1.19 15.06 1.01
N ARG A 54 1.86 14.95 2.16
CA ARG A 54 3.30 15.22 2.26
C ARG A 54 4.11 14.22 1.44
N TYR A 55 3.72 12.96 1.42
CA TYR A 55 4.38 11.95 0.62
C TYR A 55 4.25 12.25 -0.87
N PHE A 56 3.10 12.74 -1.33
CA PHE A 56 2.92 13.12 -2.74
C PHE A 56 3.81 14.28 -3.14
N ALA A 57 4.07 15.20 -2.23
CA ALA A 57 4.97 16.35 -2.47
C ALA A 57 6.44 15.97 -2.30
N ASP A 58 6.75 15.01 -1.44
CA ASP A 58 8.11 14.57 -1.14
C ASP A 58 8.13 13.06 -0.97
N PRO A 59 8.56 12.31 -1.99
CA PRO A 59 8.60 10.84 -1.93
C PRO A 59 9.52 10.28 -0.85
N GLU A 60 10.42 11.08 -0.29
CA GLU A 60 11.29 10.66 0.80
C GLU A 60 10.64 10.79 2.17
N PHE A 61 9.45 11.39 2.23
CA PHE A 61 8.70 11.49 3.48
C PHE A 61 8.46 10.11 4.08
N ARG A 62 8.70 9.96 5.38
CA ARG A 62 8.51 8.70 6.09
C ARG A 62 7.22 8.74 6.91
N PHE A 63 6.38 7.74 6.69
CA PHE A 63 5.14 7.62 7.45
C PHE A 63 5.41 7.25 8.90
N THR A 64 4.68 7.90 9.81
CA THR A 64 4.74 7.63 11.25
C THR A 64 3.38 7.22 11.80
N LEU A 65 2.55 6.57 10.99
CA LEU A 65 1.21 6.15 11.35
C LEU A 65 1.23 4.80 12.07
N PRO A 66 0.42 4.63 13.12
CA PRO A 66 0.21 3.29 13.67
C PRO A 66 -0.57 2.45 12.66
N LEU A 67 -0.04 1.28 12.32
CA LEU A 67 -0.61 0.40 11.30
C LEU A 67 -1.09 -0.90 11.93
N ALA A 68 -2.24 -1.39 11.48
CA ALA A 68 -2.77 -2.70 11.84
C ALA A 68 -3.22 -3.41 10.57
N ALA A 69 -2.26 -3.96 9.84
CA ALA A 69 -2.52 -4.70 8.61
C ALA A 69 -2.98 -6.12 8.95
N ALA A 70 -4.23 -6.45 8.61
CA ALA A 70 -4.75 -7.79 8.81
C ALA A 70 -4.20 -8.75 7.76
N GLY A 71 -3.63 -9.86 8.19
CA GLY A 71 -3.08 -10.86 7.28
C GLY A 71 -2.42 -12.00 8.03
N THR A 72 -1.97 -13.00 7.26
CA THR A 72 -1.25 -14.14 7.83
C THR A 72 0.13 -13.72 8.32
N VAL A 73 0.74 -14.56 9.14
CA VAL A 73 2.12 -14.34 9.62
C VAL A 73 3.07 -14.18 8.43
N PHE A 74 2.91 -15.02 7.41
CA PHE A 74 3.74 -14.93 6.20
C PHE A 74 3.56 -13.60 5.48
N ARG A 75 2.31 -13.17 5.27
CA ARG A 75 2.04 -11.89 4.60
C ARG A 75 2.64 -10.72 5.36
N ARG A 76 2.53 -10.72 6.69
CA ARG A 76 3.13 -9.67 7.53
C ARG A 76 4.64 -9.63 7.39
N LYS A 77 5.30 -10.79 7.31
CA LYS A 77 6.75 -10.85 7.08
C LYS A 77 7.14 -10.23 5.74
N VAL A 78 6.35 -10.48 4.69
CA VAL A 78 6.58 -9.86 3.39
C VAL A 78 6.41 -8.34 3.50
N TRP A 79 5.32 -7.88 4.10
CA TRP A 79 5.06 -6.45 4.24
C TRP A 79 6.14 -5.74 5.05
N ASP A 80 6.65 -6.36 6.12
CA ASP A 80 7.77 -5.82 6.90
C ASP A 80 9.03 -5.69 6.05
N ALA A 81 9.30 -6.68 5.21
CA ALA A 81 10.45 -6.63 4.30
C ALA A 81 10.28 -5.51 3.26
N LEU A 82 9.06 -5.29 2.75
CA LEU A 82 8.78 -4.21 1.82
C LEU A 82 9.07 -2.85 2.44
N ALA A 83 8.76 -2.68 3.71
CA ALA A 83 8.98 -1.42 4.42
C ALA A 83 10.46 -1.03 4.50
N THR A 84 11.37 -1.98 4.27
CA THR A 84 12.81 -1.71 4.29
C THR A 84 13.35 -1.24 2.94
N ILE A 85 12.55 -1.23 1.87
CA ILE A 85 13.00 -0.79 0.54
C ILE A 85 13.02 0.72 0.49
N PRO A 86 14.19 1.36 0.27
CA PRO A 86 14.26 2.81 0.20
C PRO A 86 13.51 3.37 -1.01
N VAL A 87 13.07 4.62 -0.90
CA VAL A 87 12.47 5.34 -2.02
C VAL A 87 13.48 5.43 -3.18
N GLY A 88 12.98 5.30 -4.40
CA GLY A 88 13.82 5.30 -5.59
C GLY A 88 14.53 4.00 -5.88
N GLU A 89 14.39 3.01 -4.99
CA GLU A 89 14.92 1.67 -5.21
C GLU A 89 13.78 0.68 -5.43
N SER A 90 14.10 -0.43 -6.08
CA SER A 90 13.17 -1.53 -6.29
C SER A 90 13.83 -2.85 -5.95
N ARG A 91 13.01 -3.86 -5.67
CA ARG A 91 13.46 -5.23 -5.49
C ARG A 91 12.60 -6.12 -6.35
N THR A 92 13.18 -7.22 -6.84
CA THR A 92 12.38 -8.21 -7.56
C THR A 92 11.68 -9.13 -6.58
N TYR A 93 10.59 -9.75 -7.04
CA TYR A 93 9.93 -10.78 -6.24
C TYR A 93 10.91 -11.91 -5.90
N GLY A 94 11.81 -12.26 -6.84
CA GLY A 94 12.83 -13.28 -6.60
C GLY A 94 13.83 -12.91 -5.51
N GLU A 95 14.28 -11.66 -5.49
CA GLU A 95 15.19 -11.18 -4.45
C GLU A 95 14.55 -11.27 -3.06
N LEU A 96 13.29 -10.82 -2.93
CA LEU A 96 12.57 -10.90 -1.67
C LEU A 96 12.28 -12.34 -1.28
N ALA A 97 11.91 -13.18 -2.24
CA ALA A 97 11.65 -14.60 -1.98
C ALA A 97 12.89 -15.30 -1.44
N LYS A 98 14.06 -15.01 -2.00
CA LYS A 98 15.33 -15.57 -1.54
C LYS A 98 15.64 -15.14 -0.11
N ARG A 99 15.45 -13.84 0.19
CA ARG A 99 15.67 -13.29 1.53
C ARG A 99 14.72 -13.91 2.56
N LEU A 100 13.49 -14.21 2.16
CA LEU A 100 12.44 -14.73 3.04
C LEU A 100 12.33 -16.26 3.00
N HIS A 101 13.22 -16.93 2.25
CA HIS A 101 13.22 -18.39 2.09
C HIS A 101 11.89 -18.93 1.56
N THR A 102 11.40 -18.33 0.49
CA THR A 102 10.13 -18.69 -0.14
C THR A 102 10.21 -18.57 -1.66
N ALA A 103 9.07 -18.68 -2.33
CA ALA A 103 9.00 -18.59 -3.80
C ALA A 103 8.52 -17.21 -4.24
N PRO A 104 8.94 -16.70 -5.42
CA PRO A 104 8.49 -15.41 -5.94
C PRO A 104 6.96 -15.27 -6.02
N ARG A 105 6.26 -16.35 -6.38
CA ARG A 105 4.80 -16.36 -6.46
C ARG A 105 4.16 -16.07 -5.11
N ALA A 106 4.73 -16.59 -4.02
CA ALA A 106 4.21 -16.36 -2.68
C ALA A 106 4.37 -14.89 -2.27
N VAL A 107 5.51 -14.28 -2.62
CA VAL A 107 5.73 -12.84 -2.39
C VAL A 107 4.73 -12.01 -3.21
N GLY A 108 4.52 -12.36 -4.47
CA GLY A 108 3.54 -11.69 -5.32
C GLY A 108 2.13 -11.76 -4.77
N GLY A 109 1.74 -12.91 -4.23
CA GLY A 109 0.43 -13.07 -3.58
C GLY A 109 0.28 -12.20 -2.35
N ALA A 110 1.33 -12.08 -1.53
CA ALA A 110 1.32 -11.21 -0.35
C ALA A 110 1.25 -9.73 -0.76
N CYS A 111 1.93 -9.33 -1.82
CA CYS A 111 1.83 -7.97 -2.36
C CYS A 111 0.42 -7.67 -2.85
N GLY A 112 -0.21 -8.62 -3.54
CA GLY A 112 -1.59 -8.46 -4.00
C GLY A 112 -2.61 -8.36 -2.88
N ALA A 113 -2.28 -8.86 -1.70
CA ALA A 113 -3.14 -8.83 -0.52
C ALA A 113 -2.86 -7.64 0.41
N ASN A 114 -1.95 -6.74 0.05
CA ASN A 114 -1.59 -5.57 0.86
C ASN A 114 -2.82 -4.69 1.13
N PRO A 115 -3.23 -4.53 2.41
CA PRO A 115 -4.41 -3.73 2.73
C PRO A 115 -4.12 -2.23 2.87
N ILE A 116 -2.85 -1.83 2.97
CA ILE A 116 -2.47 -0.43 3.24
C ILE A 116 -1.57 0.08 2.12
N ALA A 117 -2.20 0.42 1.00
CA ALA A 117 -1.48 0.88 -0.19
C ALA A 117 -0.59 2.08 0.12
N LEU A 118 0.51 2.21 -0.59
CA LEU A 118 1.51 3.27 -0.50
C LEU A 118 2.33 3.27 0.78
N VAL A 119 1.71 3.13 1.95
CA VAL A 119 2.42 3.07 3.23
C VAL A 119 3.21 1.77 3.33
N ILE A 120 2.59 0.65 2.93
CA ILE A 120 3.32 -0.61 2.71
C ILE A 120 3.68 -0.62 1.21
N PRO A 121 4.96 -0.44 0.86
CA PRO A 121 5.31 -0.04 -0.50
C PRO A 121 5.42 -1.20 -1.50
N CYS A 122 4.33 -1.90 -1.77
CA CYS A 122 4.28 -2.94 -2.79
C CYS A 122 4.65 -2.42 -4.19
N HIS A 123 4.48 -1.11 -4.43
CA HIS A 123 4.86 -0.48 -5.68
C HIS A 123 6.37 -0.47 -5.92
N ARG A 124 7.20 -0.84 -4.93
CA ARG A 124 8.66 -0.93 -5.07
C ARG A 124 9.13 -2.34 -5.41
N VAL A 125 8.21 -3.26 -5.65
CA VAL A 125 8.54 -4.65 -6.03
C VAL A 125 8.09 -4.90 -7.46
N VAL A 126 8.99 -5.50 -8.25
CA VAL A 126 8.73 -5.79 -9.65
C VAL A 126 9.10 -7.24 -9.95
N GLY A 127 8.62 -7.77 -11.07
CA GLY A 127 9.03 -9.08 -11.54
C GLY A 127 10.48 -9.07 -12.03
N SER A 128 11.03 -10.25 -12.27
CA SER A 128 12.33 -10.38 -12.92
C SER A 128 12.30 -9.62 -14.26
N GLN A 129 13.41 -8.99 -14.62
CA GLN A 129 13.51 -8.16 -15.83
C GLN A 129 12.56 -6.94 -15.80
N GLY A 130 12.13 -6.51 -14.60
CA GLY A 130 11.37 -5.28 -14.45
C GLY A 130 9.87 -5.38 -14.75
N SER A 131 9.31 -6.58 -14.90
CA SER A 131 7.87 -6.72 -15.10
C SER A 131 7.10 -6.23 -13.87
N LEU A 132 5.87 -5.73 -14.07
CA LEU A 132 5.07 -5.19 -12.98
C LEU A 132 4.46 -6.26 -12.07
N GLY A 133 4.33 -7.49 -12.55
CA GLY A 133 3.76 -8.58 -11.76
C GLY A 133 2.28 -8.39 -11.48
N GLY A 134 1.81 -8.93 -10.35
CA GLY A 134 0.41 -8.93 -9.95
C GLY A 134 0.06 -7.87 -8.91
N PHE A 135 0.58 -6.66 -9.05
CA PHE A 135 0.36 -5.59 -8.07
C PHE A 135 -1.13 -5.41 -7.77
N MET A 136 -1.49 -5.42 -6.49
CA MET A 136 -2.88 -5.29 -6.00
C MET A 136 -3.85 -6.30 -6.63
N GLY A 137 -3.34 -7.47 -7.04
CA GLY A 137 -4.15 -8.54 -7.60
C GLY A 137 -4.54 -8.36 -9.06
N THR A 138 -3.95 -7.40 -9.77
CA THR A 138 -4.23 -7.16 -11.20
C THR A 138 -2.94 -7.19 -12.02
N THR A 139 -3.06 -7.60 -13.28
CA THR A 139 -1.94 -7.65 -14.23
C THR A 139 -2.12 -6.67 -15.39
N ASP A 140 -3.19 -5.91 -15.41
CA ASP A 140 -3.47 -4.93 -16.46
C ASP A 140 -3.46 -3.50 -15.88
N GLY A 141 -4.07 -2.56 -16.53
CA GLY A 141 -4.17 -1.16 -16.07
C GLY A 141 -4.67 -1.03 -14.62
N GLY A 142 -5.10 0.10 -14.19
CA GLY A 142 -5.55 0.32 -12.82
C GLY A 142 -4.39 0.37 -11.82
N PRO A 143 -4.39 -0.43 -10.72
CA PRO A 143 -3.34 -0.31 -9.70
C PRO A 143 -1.92 -0.54 -10.21
N ILE A 144 -1.72 -1.41 -11.19
CA ILE A 144 -0.38 -1.66 -11.77
C ILE A 144 0.18 -0.41 -12.43
N ALA A 145 -0.65 0.40 -13.05
CA ALA A 145 -0.21 1.62 -13.71
C ALA A 145 0.38 2.64 -12.73
N ILE A 146 0.15 2.47 -11.43
CA ILE A 146 0.65 3.36 -10.37
C ILE A 146 2.10 3.00 -9.99
N LYS A 147 2.53 1.77 -10.24
CA LYS A 147 3.87 1.31 -9.94
C LYS A 147 4.93 2.13 -10.66
#